data_bc5d43bc0c1e71643e4bb8afb022741b
#
_entry.id   bc5d43bc0c1e71643e4bb8afb022741b
#
_cell.length_a   1.000
_cell.length_b   1.000
_cell.length_c   1.000
_cell.angle_alpha   90.00
_cell.angle_beta   90.00
_cell.angle_gamma   90.00
#
_symmetry.space_group_name_H-M   'P 1'
#
loop_
_entity.id
_entity.type
_entity.pdbx_description
1 polymer ?
#
loop_
_entity_poly.entity_id
_entity_poly.type
_entity_poly.pdbx_seq_one_letter_code
_entity_poly.pdbx_strand_id
1 'polypeptide(L)'
;MADWSQTWTFFGGEWREGNVPLWGARTHAIWLGSSVFDGARIFEGTAPDLDLHCARVNASAKTMFLKPIVAVDEWIRLTREGMKKFPAATTLYVRPMYWAERAGPMALPGDPESTRFALTLYDAPMRKPDGFSVTLSPFKRPTIECAPVDAKAGCLYPNNARAMFEAKSDASVASSALFSPSE
;
A
#
# COMPACT_ATOMS: atom_id res chain seq x y z
N MET A 1 18.47 -9.30 10.26
CA MET A 1 17.11 -8.71 10.28
C MET A 1 17.11 -7.54 9.29
N ALA A 2 16.02 -7.28 8.58
CA ALA A 2 15.96 -6.09 7.73
C ALA A 2 16.09 -4.84 8.62
N ASP A 3 16.96 -3.91 8.20
CA ASP A 3 17.13 -2.64 8.88
C ASP A 3 16.01 -1.70 8.38
N TRP A 4 15.01 -1.46 9.23
CA TRP A 4 13.88 -0.61 8.93
C TRP A 4 14.17 0.82 9.44
N SER A 5 13.81 1.84 8.65
CA SER A 5 13.79 3.22 9.14
C SER A 5 12.84 3.36 10.33
N GLN A 6 12.95 4.44 11.10
CA GLN A 6 12.04 4.69 12.22
C GLN A 6 10.60 4.49 11.75
N THR A 7 9.88 3.59 12.43
CA THR A 7 8.55 3.13 12.03
C THR A 7 7.63 3.09 13.24
N TRP A 8 6.38 3.47 13.06
CA TRP A 8 5.30 3.28 14.02
C TRP A 8 4.12 2.64 13.31
N THR A 9 3.55 1.60 13.92
CA THR A 9 2.41 0.86 13.39
C THR A 9 1.25 0.89 14.38
N PHE A 10 0.08 1.38 13.93
CA PHE A 10 -1.18 1.26 14.65
C PHE A 10 -1.85 -0.05 14.25
N PHE A 11 -2.06 -0.92 15.23
CA PHE A 11 -2.72 -2.21 15.06
C PHE A 11 -3.33 -2.68 16.36
N GLY A 12 -4.54 -3.25 16.31
CA GLY A 12 -5.23 -3.77 17.50
C GLY A 12 -5.63 -2.69 18.50
N GLY A 13 -5.83 -1.44 18.06
CA GLY A 13 -6.26 -0.32 18.90
C GLY A 13 -5.10 0.49 19.52
N GLU A 14 -3.86 0.15 19.25
CA GLU A 14 -2.70 0.82 19.84
C GLU A 14 -1.56 1.07 18.85
N TRP A 15 -0.73 2.06 19.16
CA TRP A 15 0.51 2.33 18.44
C TRP A 15 1.65 1.50 19.02
N ARG A 16 2.40 0.83 18.14
CA ARG A 16 3.61 0.06 18.46
C ARG A 16 4.78 0.54 17.64
N GLU A 17 5.93 0.64 18.25
CA GLU A 17 7.16 1.00 17.55
C GLU A 17 7.64 -0.16 16.67
N GLY A 18 8.13 0.18 15.48
CA GLY A 18 8.72 -0.75 14.53
C GLY A 18 7.74 -1.35 13.53
N ASN A 19 8.29 -2.18 12.66
CA ASN A 19 7.56 -3.00 11.71
C ASN A 19 7.04 -4.26 12.40
N VAL A 20 5.88 -4.16 13.04
CA VAL A 20 5.29 -5.25 13.81
C VAL A 20 4.75 -6.37 12.93
N PRO A 21 4.85 -7.66 13.34
CA PRO A 21 4.26 -8.77 12.61
C PRO A 21 2.73 -8.68 12.67
N LEU A 22 2.08 -8.61 11.51
CA LEU A 22 0.63 -8.48 11.38
C LEU A 22 -0.05 -9.78 10.95
N TRP A 23 0.66 -10.67 10.30
CA TRP A 23 0.08 -11.82 9.59
C TRP A 23 0.71 -13.14 10.01
N GLY A 24 -0.13 -14.17 10.12
CA GLY A 24 0.29 -15.55 10.25
C GLY A 24 0.20 -16.31 8.93
N ALA A 25 0.80 -17.50 8.86
CA ALA A 25 0.81 -18.32 7.64
C ALA A 25 -0.60 -18.70 7.13
N ARG A 26 -1.62 -18.66 7.98
CA ARG A 26 -3.02 -18.96 7.63
C ARG A 26 -3.85 -17.72 7.30
N THR A 27 -3.29 -16.51 7.44
CA THR A 27 -3.99 -15.28 7.08
C THR A 27 -4.27 -15.29 5.58
N HIS A 28 -5.54 -15.11 5.20
CA HIS A 28 -6.01 -15.20 3.82
C HIS A 28 -5.22 -14.28 2.87
N ALA A 29 -4.88 -13.08 3.33
CA ALA A 29 -4.10 -12.12 2.55
C ALA A 29 -2.72 -12.63 2.12
N ILE A 30 -2.10 -13.56 2.88
CA ILE A 30 -0.75 -14.06 2.60
C ILE A 30 -0.73 -15.01 1.42
N TRP A 31 -1.72 -15.90 1.31
CA TRP A 31 -1.70 -16.94 0.27
C TRP A 31 -2.66 -16.68 -0.89
N LEU A 32 -3.69 -15.82 -0.71
CA LEU A 32 -4.62 -15.43 -1.78
C LEU A 32 -4.66 -13.91 -2.08
N GLY A 33 -3.75 -13.12 -1.50
CA GLY A 33 -3.52 -11.74 -1.92
C GLY A 33 -4.67 -10.76 -1.61
N SER A 34 -5.57 -11.07 -0.66
CA SER A 34 -6.70 -10.22 -0.28
C SER A 34 -6.29 -9.02 0.57
N SER A 35 -5.38 -8.20 0.08
CA SER A 35 -4.94 -6.98 0.76
C SER A 35 -4.97 -5.77 -0.15
N VAL A 36 -5.35 -4.64 0.41
CA VAL A 36 -5.29 -3.32 -0.23
C VAL A 36 -4.52 -2.36 0.65
N PHE A 37 -3.93 -1.35 0.03
CA PHE A 37 -3.24 -0.29 0.74
C PHE A 37 -3.32 1.03 -0.02
N ASP A 38 -2.94 2.09 0.64
CA ASP A 38 -2.67 3.36 -0.01
C ASP A 38 -1.32 3.93 0.46
N GLY A 39 -0.88 5.02 -0.15
CA GLY A 39 0.36 5.67 0.21
C GLY A 39 0.23 7.18 0.10
N ALA A 40 0.29 7.87 1.24
CA ALA A 40 0.40 9.31 1.33
C ALA A 40 1.79 9.71 1.82
N ARG A 41 2.11 10.98 1.66
CA ARG A 41 3.35 11.57 2.16
C ARG A 41 3.05 12.69 3.14
N ILE A 42 3.94 12.84 4.12
CA ILE A 42 3.96 14.01 5.01
C ILE A 42 5.34 14.64 4.88
N PHE A 43 5.38 15.91 4.59
CA PHE A 43 6.60 16.71 4.57
C PHE A 43 6.29 18.14 5.04
N GLU A 44 7.23 18.74 5.76
CA GLU A 44 7.04 20.07 6.35
C GLU A 44 5.75 20.18 7.20
N GLY A 45 5.38 19.08 7.89
CA GLY A 45 4.17 19.02 8.71
C GLY A 45 2.85 18.93 7.93
N THR A 46 2.89 18.90 6.60
CA THR A 46 1.72 18.86 5.72
C THR A 46 1.55 17.49 5.08
N ALA A 47 0.31 17.02 5.03
CA ALA A 47 -0.08 15.78 4.34
C ALA A 47 -1.04 16.11 3.17
N PRO A 48 -0.52 16.39 1.96
CA PRO A 48 -1.38 16.71 0.81
C PRO A 48 -2.33 15.56 0.49
N ASP A 49 -3.57 15.91 0.15
CA ASP A 49 -4.61 14.96 -0.31
C ASP A 49 -4.81 13.73 0.60
N LEU A 50 -4.52 13.87 1.91
CA LEU A 50 -4.64 12.76 2.85
C LEU A 50 -6.05 12.16 2.89
N ASP A 51 -7.06 12.99 2.79
CA ASP A 51 -8.47 12.60 2.72
C ASP A 51 -8.76 11.76 1.47
N LEU A 52 -8.22 12.14 0.31
CA LEU A 52 -8.36 11.40 -0.94
C LEU A 52 -7.64 10.04 -0.87
N HIS A 53 -6.45 9.98 -0.26
CA HIS A 53 -5.75 8.72 -0.01
C HIS A 53 -6.54 7.79 0.91
N CYS A 54 -7.10 8.33 1.99
CA CYS A 54 -7.95 7.58 2.93
C CYS A 54 -9.27 7.11 2.27
N ALA A 55 -9.88 7.94 1.46
CA ALA A 55 -11.07 7.56 0.68
C ALA A 55 -10.75 6.45 -0.32
N ARG A 56 -9.58 6.53 -0.99
CA ARG A 56 -9.17 5.52 -1.99
C ARG A 56 -8.86 4.17 -1.38
N VAL A 57 -8.24 4.08 -0.19
CA VAL A 57 -8.05 2.77 0.47
C VAL A 57 -9.39 2.14 0.83
N ASN A 58 -10.38 2.93 1.24
CA ASN A 58 -11.74 2.45 1.51
C ASN A 58 -12.46 1.99 0.23
N ALA A 59 -12.30 2.71 -0.89
CA ALA A 59 -12.80 2.29 -2.19
C ALA A 59 -12.14 0.98 -2.65
N SER A 60 -10.81 0.89 -2.57
CA SER A 60 -10.05 -0.31 -2.92
C SER A 60 -10.48 -1.53 -2.07
N ALA A 61 -10.78 -1.31 -0.78
CA ALA A 61 -11.30 -2.37 0.07
C ALA A 61 -12.63 -2.92 -0.47
N LYS A 62 -13.57 -2.05 -0.86
CA LYS A 62 -14.85 -2.46 -1.44
C LYS A 62 -14.68 -3.24 -2.75
N THR A 63 -13.81 -2.77 -3.66
CA THR A 63 -13.49 -3.46 -4.91
C THR A 63 -12.93 -4.87 -4.65
N MET A 64 -12.16 -5.05 -3.59
CA MET A 64 -11.60 -6.35 -3.19
C MET A 64 -12.51 -7.14 -2.23
N PHE A 65 -13.79 -6.79 -2.15
CA PHE A 65 -14.79 -7.44 -1.28
C PHE A 65 -14.44 -7.45 0.21
N LEU A 66 -13.60 -6.51 0.64
CA LEU A 66 -13.29 -6.26 2.05
C LEU A 66 -14.27 -5.23 2.61
N LYS A 67 -14.49 -5.26 3.92
CA LYS A 67 -15.32 -4.30 4.63
C LYS A 67 -14.47 -3.11 5.08
N PRO A 68 -14.66 -1.88 4.58
CA PRO A 68 -13.92 -0.71 5.05
C PRO A 68 -14.44 -0.31 6.44
N ILE A 69 -13.78 -0.81 7.48
CA ILE A 69 -14.18 -0.68 8.89
C ILE A 69 -13.68 0.61 9.56
N VAL A 70 -12.91 1.44 8.85
CA VAL A 70 -12.37 2.70 9.34
C VAL A 70 -12.90 3.84 8.48
N ALA A 71 -13.54 4.83 9.11
CA ALA A 71 -14.00 6.04 8.42
C ALA A 71 -12.81 6.90 7.96
N VAL A 72 -13.02 7.73 6.93
CA VAL A 72 -11.96 8.63 6.40
C VAL A 72 -11.42 9.55 7.50
N ASP A 73 -12.31 10.15 8.29
CA ASP A 73 -11.92 11.05 9.38
C ASP A 73 -11.10 10.33 10.46
N GLU A 74 -11.41 9.07 10.71
CA GLU A 74 -10.65 8.25 11.66
C GLU A 74 -9.25 7.92 11.14
N TRP A 75 -9.09 7.62 9.85
CA TRP A 75 -7.77 7.48 9.21
C TRP A 75 -6.94 8.76 9.37
N ILE A 76 -7.56 9.92 9.12
CA ILE A 76 -6.93 11.23 9.26
C ILE A 76 -6.51 11.47 10.72
N ARG A 77 -7.40 11.19 11.66
CA ARG A 77 -7.15 11.34 13.11
C ARG A 77 -5.95 10.48 13.55
N LEU A 78 -5.95 9.20 13.19
CA LEU A 78 -4.86 8.26 13.48
C LEU A 78 -3.55 8.72 12.84
N THR A 79 -3.59 9.19 11.59
CA THR A 79 -2.39 9.72 10.92
C THR A 79 -1.80 10.89 11.70
N ARG A 80 -2.62 11.86 12.10
CA ARG A 80 -2.19 13.02 12.89
C ARG A 80 -1.64 12.62 14.27
N GLU A 81 -2.20 11.59 14.88
CA GLU A 81 -1.69 11.03 16.13
C GLU A 81 -0.32 10.37 15.93
N GLY A 82 -0.18 9.53 14.88
CA GLY A 82 1.09 8.88 14.52
C GLY A 82 2.21 9.86 14.19
N MET A 83 1.90 10.97 13.51
CA MET A 83 2.88 12.03 13.21
C MET A 83 3.59 12.55 14.46
N LYS A 84 2.88 12.66 15.58
CA LYS A 84 3.44 13.18 16.86
C LYS A 84 4.51 12.27 17.47
N LYS A 85 4.69 11.06 16.94
CA LYS A 85 5.70 10.09 17.39
C LYS A 85 7.05 10.27 16.70
N PHE A 86 7.13 11.20 15.76
CA PHE A 86 8.33 11.53 15.00
C PHE A 86 8.77 12.97 15.26
N PRO A 87 10.06 13.29 15.06
CA PRO A 87 10.49 14.69 15.01
C PRO A 87 9.71 15.47 13.95
N ALA A 88 9.39 16.73 14.24
CA ALA A 88 8.50 17.55 13.39
C ALA A 88 8.99 17.73 11.94
N ALA A 89 10.30 17.68 11.70
CA ALA A 89 10.90 17.83 10.37
C ALA A 89 11.00 16.52 9.58
N THR A 90 10.57 15.38 10.16
CA THR A 90 10.69 14.07 9.50
C THR A 90 9.73 13.98 8.31
N THR A 91 10.28 13.61 7.16
CA THR A 91 9.46 13.27 5.98
C THR A 91 8.94 11.86 6.12
N LEU A 92 7.62 11.70 6.18
CA LEU A 92 6.99 10.42 6.46
C LEU A 92 6.27 9.86 5.23
N TYR A 93 6.28 8.52 5.15
CA TYR A 93 5.33 7.78 4.34
C TYR A 93 4.21 7.24 5.23
N VAL A 94 2.97 7.38 4.79
CA VAL A 94 1.76 6.93 5.48
C VAL A 94 1.14 5.80 4.68
N ARG A 95 0.95 4.64 5.31
CA ARG A 95 0.39 3.45 4.66
C ARG A 95 -0.81 2.91 5.43
N PRO A 96 -2.03 3.34 5.11
CA PRO A 96 -3.24 2.65 5.54
C PRO A 96 -3.40 1.34 4.76
N MET A 97 -3.83 0.28 5.42
CA MET A 97 -3.98 -1.06 4.85
C MET A 97 -5.24 -1.76 5.37
N TYR A 98 -5.86 -2.57 4.50
CA TYR A 98 -6.86 -3.57 4.88
C TYR A 98 -6.49 -4.94 4.35
N TRP A 99 -6.95 -5.98 5.02
CA TRP A 99 -6.84 -7.36 4.55
C TRP A 99 -7.92 -8.25 5.14
N ALA A 100 -8.22 -9.39 4.46
CA ALA A 100 -9.01 -10.44 5.06
C ALA A 100 -8.13 -11.34 5.93
N GLU A 101 -8.55 -11.57 7.16
CA GLU A 101 -7.88 -12.50 8.08
C GLU A 101 -8.22 -13.94 7.72
N ARG A 102 -9.48 -14.23 7.42
CA ARG A 102 -9.98 -15.56 7.14
C ARG A 102 -10.54 -15.67 5.73
N ALA A 103 -10.60 -16.91 5.22
CA ALA A 103 -11.35 -17.24 4.03
C ALA A 103 -12.87 -17.19 4.31
N GLY A 104 -13.62 -16.79 3.29
CA GLY A 104 -15.06 -16.94 3.23
C GLY A 104 -15.48 -18.35 2.78
N PRO A 105 -16.77 -18.55 2.47
CA PRO A 105 -17.26 -19.78 1.89
C PRO A 105 -16.47 -20.18 0.63
N MET A 106 -16.18 -21.48 0.45
CA MET A 106 -15.37 -22.01 -0.65
C MET A 106 -13.88 -21.63 -0.62
N ALA A 107 -13.41 -20.98 0.43
CA ALA A 107 -12.01 -20.63 0.70
C ALA A 107 -11.32 -19.69 -0.33
N LEU A 108 -11.96 -19.33 -1.44
CA LEU A 108 -11.38 -18.48 -2.48
C LEU A 108 -11.59 -16.98 -2.20
N PRO A 109 -12.81 -16.49 -1.90
CA PRO A 109 -12.98 -15.11 -1.47
C PRO A 109 -12.56 -14.94 0.00
N GLY A 110 -12.02 -13.78 0.36
CA GLY A 110 -11.84 -13.42 1.77
C GLY A 110 -13.20 -13.27 2.46
N ASP A 111 -13.27 -13.58 3.75
CA ASP A 111 -14.43 -13.27 4.59
C ASP A 111 -14.46 -11.77 4.91
N PRO A 112 -15.44 -10.97 4.40
CA PRO A 112 -15.52 -9.53 4.67
C PRO A 112 -15.62 -9.18 6.17
N GLU A 113 -16.27 -10.06 6.96
CA GLU A 113 -16.40 -9.83 8.41
C GLU A 113 -15.10 -10.11 9.17
N SER A 114 -14.12 -10.71 8.52
CA SER A 114 -12.78 -10.90 9.05
C SER A 114 -11.81 -9.78 8.67
N THR A 115 -12.30 -8.70 8.05
CA THR A 115 -11.45 -7.58 7.64
C THR A 115 -10.70 -7.00 8.84
N ARG A 116 -9.39 -6.85 8.69
CA ARG A 116 -8.48 -6.17 9.61
C ARG A 116 -7.87 -4.97 8.93
N PHE A 117 -7.33 -4.08 9.75
CA PHE A 117 -6.61 -2.90 9.26
C PHE A 117 -5.35 -2.62 10.07
N ALA A 118 -4.42 -1.93 9.45
CA ALA A 118 -3.28 -1.31 10.10
C ALA A 118 -2.97 0.04 9.45
N LEU A 119 -2.36 0.93 10.21
CA LEU A 119 -1.79 2.17 9.71
C LEU A 119 -0.32 2.21 10.09
N THR A 120 0.56 2.29 9.09
CA THR A 120 2.00 2.38 9.34
C THR A 120 2.53 3.72 8.86
N LEU A 121 3.27 4.41 9.73
CA LEU A 121 4.04 5.61 9.40
C LEU A 121 5.52 5.29 9.54
N TYR A 122 6.33 5.73 8.59
CA TYR A 122 7.77 5.54 8.68
C TYR A 122 8.56 6.64 7.98
N ASP A 123 9.77 6.87 8.48
CA ASP A 123 10.69 7.82 7.87
C ASP A 123 11.06 7.37 6.45
N ALA A 124 10.80 8.24 5.50
CA ALA A 124 11.03 8.00 4.08
C ALA A 124 11.42 9.29 3.37
N PRO A 125 12.70 9.68 3.39
CA PRO A 125 13.19 10.87 2.75
C PRO A 125 12.78 10.97 1.28
N MET A 126 12.49 12.19 0.82
CA MET A 126 12.20 12.45 -0.58
C MET A 126 13.47 12.26 -1.41
N ARG A 127 13.32 11.64 -2.58
CA ARG A 127 14.42 11.57 -3.54
C ARG A 127 14.75 12.97 -4.07
N LYS A 128 16.02 13.21 -4.37
CA LYS A 128 16.43 14.42 -5.05
C LYS A 128 15.78 14.50 -6.43
N PRO A 129 15.38 15.70 -6.89
CA PRO A 129 14.73 15.88 -8.19
C PRO A 129 15.78 15.93 -9.33
N ASP A 130 16.62 14.91 -9.43
CA ASP A 130 17.70 14.78 -10.42
C ASP A 130 17.29 14.04 -11.70
N GLY A 131 15.98 13.76 -11.82
CA GLY A 131 15.41 13.07 -12.97
C GLY A 131 15.52 11.53 -12.88
N PHE A 132 14.98 10.87 -13.90
CA PHE A 132 15.04 9.42 -14.05
C PHE A 132 14.84 9.03 -15.52
N SER A 133 15.35 7.86 -15.90
CA SER A 133 15.14 7.30 -17.24
C SER A 133 13.85 6.48 -17.26
N VAL A 134 13.18 6.48 -18.41
CA VAL A 134 11.97 5.67 -18.65
C VAL A 134 12.14 4.83 -19.91
N THR A 135 11.50 3.67 -19.93
CA THR A 135 11.39 2.81 -21.11
C THR A 135 9.96 2.29 -21.26
N LEU A 136 9.58 1.92 -22.48
CA LEU A 136 8.30 1.26 -22.73
C LEU A 136 8.43 -0.23 -22.39
N SER A 137 7.60 -0.69 -21.46
CA SER A 137 7.58 -2.09 -21.07
C SER A 137 6.92 -2.97 -22.14
N PRO A 138 7.45 -4.18 -22.40
CA PRO A 138 6.77 -5.18 -23.23
C PRO A 138 5.57 -5.81 -22.52
N PHE A 139 5.45 -5.64 -21.20
CA PHE A 139 4.32 -6.15 -20.43
C PHE A 139 3.17 -5.16 -20.44
N LYS A 140 1.95 -5.67 -20.56
CA LYS A 140 0.73 -4.86 -20.53
C LYS A 140 0.14 -4.83 -19.11
N ARG A 141 -0.49 -3.71 -18.77
CA ARG A 141 -1.32 -3.66 -17.57
C ARG A 141 -2.59 -4.47 -17.82
N PRO A 142 -3.07 -5.27 -16.86
CA PRO A 142 -4.35 -5.97 -16.99
C PRO A 142 -5.49 -4.99 -17.26
N THR A 143 -6.48 -5.41 -18.06
CA THR A 143 -7.74 -4.71 -18.19
C THR A 143 -8.65 -4.98 -17.00
N ILE A 144 -9.74 -4.24 -16.86
CA ILE A 144 -10.70 -4.41 -15.75
C ILE A 144 -11.37 -5.80 -15.77
N GLU A 145 -11.50 -6.41 -16.96
CA GLU A 145 -12.05 -7.76 -17.12
C GLU A 145 -11.09 -8.86 -16.64
N CYS A 146 -9.78 -8.55 -16.59
CA CYS A 146 -8.75 -9.52 -16.21
C CYS A 146 -8.37 -9.43 -14.73
N ALA A 147 -8.50 -8.26 -14.12
CA ALA A 147 -8.08 -8.03 -12.75
C ALA A 147 -8.74 -6.77 -12.16
N PRO A 148 -8.90 -6.64 -10.83
CA PRO A 148 -9.49 -5.49 -10.16
C PRO A 148 -8.55 -4.27 -10.18
N VAL A 149 -8.24 -3.74 -11.38
CA VAL A 149 -7.23 -2.69 -11.60
C VAL A 149 -7.62 -1.31 -11.08
N ASP A 150 -8.87 -1.13 -10.69
CA ASP A 150 -9.39 0.03 -9.97
C ASP A 150 -9.11 0.00 -8.46
N ALA A 151 -8.65 -1.15 -7.93
CA ALA A 151 -8.16 -1.26 -6.56
C ALA A 151 -6.64 -1.09 -6.47
N LYS A 152 -6.18 -0.44 -5.41
CA LYS A 152 -4.76 -0.44 -5.04
C LYS A 152 -4.47 -1.71 -4.21
N ALA A 153 -4.43 -2.85 -4.90
CA ALA A 153 -4.30 -4.19 -4.31
C ALA A 153 -2.88 -4.75 -4.45
N GLY A 154 -2.38 -5.39 -3.39
CA GLY A 154 -1.04 -5.97 -3.37
C GLY A 154 -0.80 -7.03 -4.45
N CYS A 155 -1.82 -7.83 -4.78
CA CYS A 155 -1.76 -8.90 -5.78
C CYS A 155 -1.50 -8.40 -7.22
N LEU A 156 -1.68 -7.11 -7.51
CA LEU A 156 -1.41 -6.52 -8.83
C LEU A 156 0.06 -6.10 -9.01
N TYR A 157 0.82 -5.99 -7.93
CA TYR A 157 2.20 -5.48 -7.96
C TYR A 157 3.26 -6.43 -8.53
N PRO A 158 3.10 -7.77 -8.50
CA PRO A 158 4.03 -8.67 -9.20
C PRO A 158 4.17 -8.34 -10.68
N ASN A 159 3.09 -7.89 -11.35
CA ASN A 159 3.17 -7.45 -12.75
C ASN A 159 4.00 -6.16 -12.92
N ASN A 160 3.89 -5.23 -11.97
CA ASN A 160 4.72 -4.03 -11.95
C ASN A 160 6.19 -4.37 -11.68
N ALA A 161 6.44 -5.29 -10.74
CA ALA A 161 7.79 -5.71 -10.38
C ALA A 161 8.52 -6.33 -11.57
N ARG A 162 7.89 -7.24 -12.33
CA ARG A 162 8.52 -7.85 -13.50
C ARG A 162 8.86 -6.81 -14.58
N ALA A 163 8.00 -5.80 -14.80
CA ALA A 163 8.27 -4.73 -15.75
C ALA A 163 9.47 -3.87 -15.30
N MET A 164 9.60 -3.61 -14.00
CA MET A 164 10.75 -2.88 -13.46
C MET A 164 12.04 -3.71 -13.50
N PHE A 165 11.98 -5.02 -13.29
CA PHE A 165 13.15 -5.91 -13.42
C PHE A 165 13.64 -5.97 -14.86
N GLU A 166 12.73 -6.08 -15.81
CA GLU A 166 13.07 -6.08 -17.23
C GLU A 166 13.69 -4.74 -17.66
N ALA A 167 13.08 -3.60 -17.28
CA ALA A 167 13.64 -2.29 -17.55
C ALA A 167 15.04 -2.07 -16.97
N LYS A 168 15.35 -2.65 -15.80
CA LYS A 168 16.69 -2.59 -15.19
C LYS A 168 17.70 -3.49 -15.86
N SER A 169 17.28 -4.55 -16.56
CA SER A 169 18.18 -5.42 -17.32
C SER A 169 18.69 -4.74 -18.60
N ASP A 170 17.99 -3.73 -19.09
CA ASP A 170 18.46 -2.83 -20.14
C ASP A 170 19.41 -1.78 -19.50
N ALA A 171 20.70 -1.91 -19.78
CA ALA A 171 21.74 -1.06 -19.19
C ALA A 171 21.58 0.44 -19.51
N SER A 172 20.71 0.80 -20.46
CA SER A 172 20.38 2.20 -20.81
C SER A 172 19.33 2.83 -19.90
N VAL A 173 18.64 2.06 -19.03
CA VAL A 173 17.48 2.51 -18.25
C VAL A 173 17.74 2.44 -16.74
N ALA A 174 17.81 3.58 -16.09
CA ALA A 174 18.23 3.62 -14.68
C ALA A 174 17.12 3.32 -13.64
N SER A 175 15.80 3.50 -13.90
CA SER A 175 14.85 3.36 -12.76
C SER A 175 13.33 3.24 -12.98
N SER A 176 12.76 3.40 -14.15
CA SER A 176 11.29 3.37 -14.30
C SER A 176 10.82 2.72 -15.59
N ALA A 177 9.79 1.89 -15.49
CA ALA A 177 9.12 1.28 -16.63
C ALA A 177 7.71 1.86 -16.80
N LEU A 178 7.30 2.17 -18.02
CA LEU A 178 5.93 2.48 -18.42
C LEU A 178 5.31 1.23 -19.04
N PHE A 179 4.10 0.89 -18.63
CA PHE A 179 3.34 -0.19 -19.25
C PHE A 179 2.81 0.23 -20.63
N SER A 180 2.88 -0.67 -21.59
CA SER A 180 2.11 -0.51 -22.83
C SER A 180 0.63 -0.43 -22.52
N PRO A 181 -0.16 0.42 -23.23
CA PRO A 181 -1.62 0.37 -23.18
C PRO A 181 -2.11 -1.04 -23.53
N SER A 182 -3.17 -1.51 -22.86
CA SER A 182 -3.94 -2.66 -23.36
C SER A 182 -4.67 -2.23 -24.63
N GLU A 183 -4.50 -2.95 -25.70
CA GLU A 183 -5.35 -2.82 -26.90
C GLU A 183 -6.76 -3.28 -26.62
#